data_fd97c5bf9d9943704d6b40da73a28e23
#
_entry.id   fd97c5bf9d9943704d6b40da73a28e23
#
_cell.length_a   1.000
_cell.length_b   1.000
_cell.length_c   1.000
_cell.angle_alpha   90.00
_cell.angle_beta   90.00
_cell.angle_gamma   90.00
#
_symmetry.space_group_name_H-M   'P 1'
#
loop_
_entity.id
_entity.type
_entity.pdbx_description
1 polymer ?
#
loop_
_entity_poly.entity_id
_entity_poly.type
_entity_poly.pdbx_seq_one_letter_code
_entity_poly.pdbx_strand_id
1 'polypeptide(L)'
;MSDTRRGMKGIGILSLMFVLLLIFQMISPYLGWGDPEVEEGFVIDEVTNGLGGPACLEWVSNYDLLVCDRDGGTIKLLNFHIDSNGSTWTPTDSSFTLLTGLNEPHDILIIDDHILISERGKLTRINQTGLDQTLNEAPRWTVIDGVPTGNHQTNNLDIMPNGTVIWHVGSTCNICDEVDERNAALLWVNSNTGEHGILASGVRNSFHGIWVPDMGYVFSDNGRDWEGNHPPEEVNLLIAGGDYGWPDDSPEHPVPEGTIGPIATWTPHSSLNNLALRPPDSPFPGDNHTVYATVFGSWNAIIPVGHEIVRIDFTVNTSIPQGWASETSVFASDLTAPLPIAFHPGGDHLFYANFLDDGTLYVISPI
;
A
#
# COMPACT_ATOMS: atom_id res chain seq x y z
N MET A 1 -33.67 -46.70 -15.01
CA MET A 1 -33.93 -45.27 -15.31
C MET A 1 -33.95 -44.36 -14.05
N SER A 2 -33.87 -44.84 -12.81
CA SER A 2 -33.90 -44.03 -11.60
C SER A 2 -32.51 -43.53 -11.11
N ASP A 3 -31.44 -44.25 -11.43
CA ASP A 3 -30.09 -43.88 -10.95
C ASP A 3 -29.44 -42.70 -11.71
N THR A 4 -29.72 -42.56 -12.99
CA THR A 4 -29.19 -41.43 -13.79
C THR A 4 -29.79 -40.08 -13.38
N ARG A 5 -31.01 -40.05 -12.92
CA ARG A 5 -31.65 -38.80 -12.41
C ARG A 5 -31.14 -38.35 -11.06
N ARG A 6 -30.66 -39.28 -10.19
CA ARG A 6 -30.01 -38.91 -8.91
C ARG A 6 -28.62 -38.36 -9.13
N GLY A 7 -27.84 -38.93 -10.06
CA GLY A 7 -26.51 -38.43 -10.42
C GLY A 7 -26.55 -37.01 -11.03
N MET A 8 -27.49 -36.74 -11.92
CA MET A 8 -27.65 -35.41 -12.55
C MET A 8 -28.07 -34.32 -11.56
N LYS A 9 -28.91 -34.67 -10.55
CA LYS A 9 -29.27 -33.71 -9.49
C LYS A 9 -28.09 -33.39 -8.58
N GLY A 10 -27.26 -34.39 -8.26
CA GLY A 10 -26.04 -34.19 -7.45
C GLY A 10 -25.00 -33.32 -8.16
N ILE A 11 -24.78 -33.52 -9.46
CA ILE A 11 -23.88 -32.69 -10.26
C ILE A 11 -24.38 -31.23 -10.36
N GLY A 12 -25.70 -31.03 -10.55
CA GLY A 12 -26.27 -29.69 -10.59
C GLY A 12 -26.16 -28.92 -9.26
N ILE A 13 -26.28 -29.62 -8.13
CA ILE A 13 -26.12 -29.01 -6.79
C ILE A 13 -24.64 -28.64 -6.55
N LEU A 14 -23.70 -29.52 -6.88
CA LEU A 14 -22.26 -29.25 -6.76
C LEU A 14 -21.82 -28.07 -7.65
N SER A 15 -22.32 -28.02 -8.89
CA SER A 15 -22.05 -26.89 -9.79
C SER A 15 -22.63 -25.59 -9.27
N LEU A 16 -23.84 -25.61 -8.70
CA LEU A 16 -24.44 -24.42 -8.10
C LEU A 16 -23.67 -23.95 -6.86
N MET A 17 -23.26 -24.86 -5.99
CA MET A 17 -22.44 -24.53 -4.83
C MET A 17 -21.10 -23.94 -5.22
N PHE A 18 -20.46 -24.47 -6.26
CA PHE A 18 -19.21 -23.93 -6.80
C PHE A 18 -19.39 -22.52 -7.36
N VAL A 19 -20.45 -22.26 -8.12
CA VAL A 19 -20.76 -20.91 -8.63
C VAL A 19 -21.06 -19.95 -7.49
N LEU A 20 -21.81 -20.37 -6.46
CA LEU A 20 -22.09 -19.53 -5.28
C LEU A 20 -20.82 -19.23 -4.50
N LEU A 21 -19.89 -20.19 -4.40
CA LEU A 21 -18.58 -19.98 -3.76
C LEU A 21 -17.75 -18.95 -4.53
N LEU A 22 -17.70 -19.06 -5.87
CA LEU A 22 -17.01 -18.07 -6.71
C LEU A 22 -17.62 -16.68 -6.59
N ILE A 23 -18.96 -16.58 -6.59
CA ILE A 23 -19.65 -15.30 -6.39
C ILE A 23 -19.31 -14.75 -5.01
N PHE A 24 -19.34 -15.58 -3.96
CA PHE A 24 -18.96 -15.19 -2.62
C PHE A 24 -17.52 -14.68 -2.55
N GLN A 25 -16.57 -15.38 -3.15
CA GLN A 25 -15.17 -14.92 -3.24
C GLN A 25 -15.03 -13.58 -3.97
N MET A 26 -15.83 -13.33 -5.00
CA MET A 26 -15.80 -12.06 -5.72
C MET A 26 -16.39 -10.90 -4.94
N ILE A 27 -17.34 -11.14 -4.06
CA ILE A 27 -18.02 -10.08 -3.30
C ILE A 27 -17.50 -9.97 -1.86
N SER A 28 -16.83 -10.99 -1.32
CA SER A 28 -16.34 -11.00 0.06
C SER A 28 -15.38 -9.87 0.41
N PRO A 29 -14.51 -9.38 -0.50
CA PRO A 29 -13.70 -8.20 -0.23
C PRO A 29 -14.51 -6.92 0.00
N TYR A 30 -15.75 -6.89 -0.47
CA TYR A 30 -16.67 -5.75 -0.36
C TYR A 30 -17.68 -5.88 0.79
N LEU A 31 -17.64 -7.00 1.51
CA LEU A 31 -18.53 -7.23 2.64
C LEU A 31 -17.76 -6.87 3.92
N GLY A 32 -18.10 -5.75 4.53
CA GLY A 32 -17.71 -5.49 5.92
C GLY A 32 -18.27 -6.60 6.84
N TRP A 33 -17.43 -7.15 7.71
CA TRP A 33 -17.79 -8.28 8.58
C TRP A 33 -18.29 -7.85 9.95
N GLY A 34 -18.17 -6.58 10.30
CA GLY A 34 -18.58 -6.00 11.57
C GLY A 34 -18.50 -4.47 11.55
N ASP A 35 -18.72 -3.87 12.69
CA ASP A 35 -18.36 -2.48 12.90
C ASP A 35 -16.83 -2.39 13.09
N PRO A 36 -16.15 -1.38 12.55
CA PRO A 36 -14.72 -1.20 12.76
C PRO A 36 -14.36 -1.19 14.26
N GLU A 37 -13.35 -1.97 14.62
CA GLU A 37 -12.80 -2.02 15.98
C GLU A 37 -11.36 -1.49 15.98
N VAL A 38 -10.96 -0.84 17.05
CA VAL A 38 -9.58 -0.35 17.27
C VAL A 38 -9.14 -0.63 18.70
N GLU A 39 -7.82 -0.69 18.94
CA GLU A 39 -7.21 -0.91 20.25
C GLU A 39 -7.80 0.03 21.31
N GLU A 40 -7.96 -0.46 22.54
CA GLU A 40 -8.51 0.31 23.68
C GLU A 40 -7.74 1.62 23.88
N GLY A 41 -8.46 2.73 24.07
CA GLY A 41 -7.89 4.07 24.19
C GLY A 41 -7.90 4.86 22.88
N PHE A 42 -8.42 4.29 21.80
CA PHE A 42 -8.57 4.95 20.49
C PHE A 42 -10.00 4.90 19.98
N VAL A 43 -10.29 5.80 19.03
CA VAL A 43 -11.58 5.87 18.31
C VAL A 43 -11.31 6.05 16.83
N ILE A 44 -12.20 5.49 16.00
CA ILE A 44 -12.22 5.68 14.53
C ILE A 44 -13.38 6.59 14.18
N ASP A 45 -13.10 7.69 13.50
CA ASP A 45 -14.12 8.61 12.98
C ASP A 45 -14.02 8.76 11.47
N GLU A 46 -15.17 8.83 10.79
CA GLU A 46 -15.24 9.19 9.38
C GLU A 46 -14.97 10.68 9.22
N VAL A 47 -14.08 11.04 8.28
CA VAL A 47 -13.71 12.43 7.97
C VAL A 47 -14.46 12.94 6.75
N THR A 48 -14.39 12.19 5.65
CA THR A 48 -15.05 12.52 4.38
C THR A 48 -15.09 11.32 3.46
N ASN A 49 -15.94 11.36 2.44
CA ASN A 49 -16.05 10.34 1.40
C ASN A 49 -15.96 10.97 0.00
N GLY A 50 -16.15 10.19 -1.05
CA GLY A 50 -16.09 10.69 -2.43
C GLY A 50 -14.67 10.89 -2.94
N LEU A 51 -13.67 10.18 -2.36
CA LEU A 51 -12.29 10.26 -2.81
C LEU A 51 -12.02 9.42 -4.06
N GLY A 52 -12.95 8.55 -4.46
CA GLY A 52 -12.80 7.61 -5.57
C GLY A 52 -12.01 6.37 -5.14
N GLY A 53 -10.94 6.04 -5.83
CA GLY A 53 -10.02 4.95 -5.48
C GLY A 53 -8.73 5.48 -4.86
N PRO A 54 -8.72 5.87 -3.56
CA PRO A 54 -7.53 6.46 -2.94
C PRO A 54 -6.39 5.46 -2.84
N ALA A 55 -5.24 5.78 -3.46
CA ALA A 55 -4.04 4.94 -3.47
C ALA A 55 -2.90 5.56 -2.64
N CYS A 56 -2.86 6.86 -2.44
CA CYS A 56 -1.90 7.55 -1.61
C CYS A 56 -2.55 8.59 -0.68
N LEU A 57 -1.90 8.84 0.45
CA LEU A 57 -2.15 9.97 1.36
C LEU A 57 -0.80 10.62 1.68
N GLU A 58 -0.63 11.90 1.33
CA GLU A 58 0.61 12.64 1.59
C GLU A 58 0.31 13.99 2.26
N TRP A 59 0.72 14.15 3.52
CA TRP A 59 0.60 15.41 4.24
C TRP A 59 1.64 16.40 3.78
N VAL A 60 1.20 17.54 3.24
CA VAL A 60 2.08 18.63 2.80
C VAL A 60 2.12 19.79 3.81
N SER A 61 1.21 19.80 4.76
CA SER A 61 1.19 20.70 5.92
C SER A 61 0.35 20.06 7.04
N ASN A 62 0.20 20.77 8.18
CA ASN A 62 -0.72 20.34 9.24
C ASN A 62 -2.21 20.43 8.85
N TYR A 63 -2.53 21.01 7.70
CA TYR A 63 -3.91 21.23 7.28
C TYR A 63 -4.20 20.73 5.86
N ASP A 64 -3.17 20.38 5.11
CA ASP A 64 -3.28 20.04 3.70
C ASP A 64 -2.82 18.60 3.46
N LEU A 65 -3.72 17.79 2.90
CA LEU A 65 -3.51 16.39 2.56
C LEU A 65 -3.72 16.18 1.07
N LEU A 66 -2.74 15.62 0.39
CA LEU A 66 -2.88 15.13 -0.98
C LEU A 66 -3.43 13.71 -0.98
N VAL A 67 -4.33 13.43 -1.91
CA VAL A 67 -4.94 12.12 -2.14
C VAL A 67 -4.81 11.77 -3.61
N CYS A 68 -4.18 10.64 -3.92
CA CYS A 68 -4.18 10.07 -5.26
C CYS A 68 -5.47 9.28 -5.47
N ASP A 69 -6.36 9.77 -6.32
CA ASP A 69 -7.53 9.02 -6.77
C ASP A 69 -7.14 8.21 -8.02
N ARG A 70 -6.74 6.96 -7.81
CA ARG A 70 -6.25 6.07 -8.85
C ARG A 70 -7.30 5.87 -9.94
N ASP A 71 -8.52 5.52 -9.55
CA ASP A 71 -9.58 5.16 -10.49
C ASP A 71 -10.14 6.38 -11.23
N GLY A 72 -10.16 7.56 -10.57
CA GLY A 72 -10.53 8.83 -11.16
C GLY A 72 -9.43 9.48 -12.00
N GLY A 73 -8.18 9.01 -11.94
CA GLY A 73 -7.04 9.61 -12.64
C GLY A 73 -6.76 11.03 -12.18
N THR A 74 -6.90 11.30 -10.87
CA THR A 74 -6.77 12.65 -10.32
C THR A 74 -5.92 12.67 -9.04
N ILE A 75 -5.41 13.85 -8.71
CA ILE A 75 -4.87 14.16 -7.39
C ILE A 75 -5.73 15.25 -6.78
N LYS A 76 -6.22 15.01 -5.59
CA LYS A 76 -7.04 15.94 -4.80
C LYS A 76 -6.20 16.55 -3.70
N LEU A 77 -6.39 17.84 -3.44
CA LEU A 77 -5.90 18.52 -2.24
C LEU A 77 -7.08 18.73 -1.31
N LEU A 78 -7.02 18.10 -0.15
CA LEU A 78 -7.96 18.34 0.94
C LEU A 78 -7.34 19.34 1.91
N ASN A 79 -8.04 20.43 2.17
CA ASN A 79 -7.69 21.40 3.20
C ASN A 79 -8.64 21.24 4.37
N PHE A 80 -8.13 21.13 5.58
CA PHE A 80 -8.92 20.85 6.78
C PHE A 80 -9.07 22.06 7.70
N HIS A 81 -10.27 22.18 8.25
CA HIS A 81 -10.52 22.88 9.50
C HIS A 81 -10.50 21.87 10.64
N ILE A 82 -9.72 22.19 11.68
CA ILE A 82 -9.64 21.40 12.91
C ILE A 82 -10.35 22.19 14.01
N ASP A 83 -11.23 21.55 14.76
CA ASP A 83 -11.92 22.20 15.87
C ASP A 83 -10.96 22.58 17.01
N SER A 84 -11.42 23.40 17.95
CA SER A 84 -10.59 23.90 19.05
C SER A 84 -10.06 22.81 20.01
N ASN A 85 -10.63 21.60 19.93
CA ASN A 85 -10.23 20.46 20.76
C ASN A 85 -9.31 19.50 19.99
N GLY A 86 -9.06 19.76 18.70
CA GLY A 86 -8.23 18.89 17.83
C GLY A 86 -8.90 17.58 17.43
N SER A 87 -10.18 17.39 17.75
CA SER A 87 -10.87 16.10 17.60
C SER A 87 -11.72 15.97 16.35
N THR A 88 -12.09 17.09 15.71
CA THR A 88 -12.97 17.06 14.52
C THR A 88 -12.25 17.60 13.31
N TRP A 89 -12.15 16.80 12.27
CA TRP A 89 -11.52 17.12 11.00
C TRP A 89 -12.60 17.33 9.94
N THR A 90 -12.70 18.54 9.40
CA THR A 90 -13.71 18.86 8.39
C THR A 90 -13.02 19.45 7.17
N PRO A 91 -13.18 18.84 5.96
CA PRO A 91 -12.71 19.45 4.72
C PRO A 91 -13.37 20.82 4.51
N THR A 92 -12.58 21.79 4.10
CA THR A 92 -13.06 23.16 3.81
C THR A 92 -13.43 23.31 2.33
N ASP A 93 -14.10 24.40 1.98
CA ASP A 93 -14.37 24.81 0.59
C ASP A 93 -13.08 25.11 -0.21
N SER A 94 -11.92 25.16 0.46
CA SER A 94 -10.61 25.28 -0.17
C SER A 94 -10.06 23.95 -0.72
N SER A 95 -10.73 22.82 -0.45
CA SER A 95 -10.39 21.52 -1.03
C SER A 95 -10.74 21.51 -2.52
N PHE A 96 -9.84 20.99 -3.35
CA PHE A 96 -10.07 20.96 -4.82
C PHE A 96 -9.25 19.86 -5.51
N THR A 97 -9.59 19.57 -6.78
CA THR A 97 -8.79 18.70 -7.62
C THR A 97 -7.57 19.45 -8.15
N LEU A 98 -6.39 19.07 -7.67
CA LEU A 98 -5.11 19.66 -8.03
C LEU A 98 -4.69 19.28 -9.45
N LEU A 99 -4.84 18.00 -9.82
CA LEU A 99 -4.45 17.43 -11.11
C LEU A 99 -5.53 16.49 -11.65
N THR A 100 -5.64 16.46 -12.99
CA THR A 100 -6.53 15.54 -13.72
C THR A 100 -5.80 14.91 -14.92
N GLY A 101 -6.41 13.87 -15.50
CA GLY A 101 -5.91 13.24 -16.73
C GLY A 101 -4.65 12.42 -16.50
N LEU A 102 -4.49 11.86 -15.32
CA LEU A 102 -3.43 10.92 -14.96
C LEU A 102 -3.89 9.48 -15.27
N ASN A 103 -2.93 8.60 -15.49
CA ASN A 103 -3.20 7.19 -15.75
C ASN A 103 -3.00 6.36 -14.48
N GLU A 104 -4.07 6.13 -13.74
CA GLU A 104 -4.03 5.37 -12.47
C GLU A 104 -2.87 5.86 -11.56
N PRO A 105 -2.92 7.11 -11.02
CA PRO A 105 -1.86 7.61 -10.15
C PRO A 105 -1.84 6.83 -8.83
N HIS A 106 -0.66 6.31 -8.49
CA HIS A 106 -0.45 5.52 -7.28
C HIS A 106 0.25 6.29 -6.17
N ASP A 107 1.09 7.25 -6.53
CA ASP A 107 1.82 8.04 -5.55
C ASP A 107 2.26 9.39 -6.09
N ILE A 108 2.54 10.32 -5.17
CA ILE A 108 3.02 11.67 -5.43
C ILE A 108 4.16 12.00 -4.46
N LEU A 109 5.28 12.45 -5.00
CA LEU A 109 6.44 12.89 -4.22
C LEU A 109 6.78 14.33 -4.56
N ILE A 110 6.79 15.20 -3.54
CA ILE A 110 7.21 16.60 -3.68
C ILE A 110 8.70 16.69 -3.34
N ILE A 111 9.49 17.13 -4.30
CA ILE A 111 10.91 17.43 -4.14
C ILE A 111 11.09 18.94 -4.31
N ASP A 112 12.13 19.52 -3.75
CA ASP A 112 12.38 20.96 -3.61
C ASP A 112 11.82 21.87 -4.72
N ASP A 113 12.01 21.49 -5.99
CA ASP A 113 11.65 22.32 -7.16
C ASP A 113 10.65 21.64 -8.13
N HIS A 114 10.20 20.41 -7.82
CA HIS A 114 9.31 19.67 -8.70
C HIS A 114 8.46 18.61 -7.97
N ILE A 115 7.43 18.16 -8.64
CA ILE A 115 6.55 17.08 -8.20
C ILE A 115 6.78 15.90 -9.14
N LEU A 116 6.91 14.69 -8.55
CA LEU A 116 6.88 13.43 -9.27
C LEU A 116 5.57 12.71 -8.99
N ILE A 117 5.05 12.01 -9.99
CA ILE A 117 3.82 11.24 -9.91
C ILE A 117 4.09 9.86 -10.49
N SER A 118 3.88 8.83 -9.68
CA SER A 118 3.87 7.45 -10.12
C SER A 118 2.52 7.15 -10.76
N GLU A 119 2.52 6.97 -12.06
CA GLU A 119 1.36 6.56 -12.85
C GLU A 119 1.59 5.13 -13.38
N ARG A 120 0.55 4.43 -13.75
CA ARG A 120 0.66 3.08 -14.31
C ARG A 120 1.65 3.01 -15.46
N GLY A 121 2.79 2.35 -15.22
CA GLY A 121 3.86 2.15 -16.19
C GLY A 121 4.66 3.40 -16.57
N LYS A 122 4.49 4.50 -15.82
CA LYS A 122 5.10 5.79 -16.16
C LYS A 122 5.43 6.60 -14.91
N LEU A 123 6.53 7.36 -14.96
CA LEU A 123 6.88 8.37 -13.98
C LEU A 123 6.80 9.76 -14.63
N THR A 124 5.92 10.60 -14.11
CA THR A 124 5.67 11.97 -14.60
C THR A 124 6.28 13.00 -13.66
N ARG A 125 6.82 14.09 -14.22
CA ARG A 125 7.37 15.23 -13.49
C ARG A 125 6.64 16.53 -13.85
N ILE A 126 6.41 17.38 -12.85
CA ILE A 126 5.91 18.75 -12.98
C ILE A 126 6.90 19.68 -12.28
N ASN A 127 7.48 20.65 -13.00
CA ASN A 127 8.44 21.63 -12.43
C ASN A 127 7.69 22.78 -11.73
N GLN A 128 6.89 22.44 -10.75
CA GLN A 128 6.13 23.37 -9.92
C GLN A 128 5.76 22.69 -8.62
N THR A 129 5.86 23.39 -7.51
CA THR A 129 5.56 22.87 -6.16
C THR A 129 4.49 23.67 -5.43
N GLY A 130 4.02 24.78 -6.00
CA GLY A 130 2.89 25.53 -5.44
C GLY A 130 1.58 24.74 -5.56
N LEU A 131 0.86 24.55 -4.43
CA LEU A 131 -0.36 23.76 -4.32
C LEU A 131 -1.61 24.61 -4.09
N ASP A 132 -1.52 25.91 -4.28
CA ASP A 132 -2.59 26.89 -4.05
C ASP A 132 -3.60 27.01 -5.21
N GLN A 133 -3.31 26.35 -6.32
CA GLN A 133 -4.14 26.33 -7.52
C GLN A 133 -3.94 25.03 -8.30
N THR A 134 -4.87 24.75 -9.23
CA THR A 134 -4.73 23.58 -10.11
C THR A 134 -3.44 23.62 -10.92
N LEU A 135 -2.80 22.47 -11.04
CA LEU A 135 -1.58 22.26 -11.83
C LEU A 135 -1.85 21.70 -13.25
N ASN A 136 -3.10 21.70 -13.70
CA ASN A 136 -3.47 21.15 -15.01
C ASN A 136 -2.77 21.84 -16.18
N GLU A 137 -2.52 23.15 -16.08
CA GLU A 137 -1.82 23.94 -17.10
C GLU A 137 -0.29 23.91 -16.94
N ALA A 138 0.23 23.35 -15.85
CA ALA A 138 1.66 23.21 -15.64
C ALA A 138 2.25 22.23 -16.65
N PRO A 139 3.41 22.55 -17.27
CA PRO A 139 4.07 21.61 -18.16
C PRO A 139 4.43 20.30 -17.45
N ARG A 140 4.14 19.19 -18.10
CA ARG A 140 4.43 17.84 -17.63
C ARG A 140 5.50 17.20 -18.51
N TRP A 141 6.44 16.51 -17.89
CA TRP A 141 7.46 15.73 -18.56
C TRP A 141 7.36 14.26 -18.13
N THR A 142 7.54 13.39 -19.06
CA THR A 142 7.73 11.97 -18.76
C THR A 142 9.20 11.76 -18.40
N VAL A 143 9.45 11.28 -17.18
CA VAL A 143 10.79 10.92 -16.69
C VAL A 143 11.15 9.51 -17.17
N ILE A 144 10.24 8.57 -16.95
CA ILE A 144 10.34 7.18 -17.42
C ILE A 144 8.98 6.78 -17.99
N ASP A 145 8.99 6.03 -19.10
CA ASP A 145 7.78 5.50 -19.75
C ASP A 145 7.97 4.06 -20.21
N GLY A 146 6.86 3.42 -20.55
CA GLY A 146 6.86 2.11 -21.15
C GLY A 146 7.37 1.01 -20.22
N VAL A 147 7.21 1.17 -18.91
CA VAL A 147 7.37 0.06 -17.96
C VAL A 147 6.17 -0.87 -18.14
N PRO A 148 6.37 -2.15 -18.47
CA PRO A 148 5.25 -3.07 -18.62
C PRO A 148 4.44 -3.16 -17.33
N THR A 149 3.11 -3.26 -17.48
CA THR A 149 2.19 -3.49 -16.37
C THR A 149 1.30 -4.67 -16.70
N GLY A 150 0.94 -5.44 -15.71
CA GLY A 150 0.13 -6.65 -15.87
C GLY A 150 -0.81 -6.83 -14.69
N ASN A 151 -0.56 -7.84 -13.87
CA ASN A 151 -1.30 -8.05 -12.62
C ASN A 151 -1.05 -6.91 -11.63
N HIS A 152 0.18 -6.40 -11.61
CA HIS A 152 0.59 -5.29 -10.76
C HIS A 152 1.09 -4.12 -11.61
N GLN A 153 1.22 -2.97 -10.98
CA GLN A 153 1.60 -1.72 -11.61
C GLN A 153 2.79 -1.07 -10.90
N THR A 154 3.06 0.16 -11.24
CA THR A 154 4.04 1.01 -10.57
C THR A 154 3.39 1.70 -9.38
N ASN A 155 4.04 1.68 -8.24
CA ASN A 155 3.51 2.05 -6.94
C ASN A 155 4.24 3.25 -6.33
N ASN A 156 4.73 3.10 -5.10
CA ASN A 156 5.29 4.15 -4.25
C ASN A 156 6.54 4.84 -4.84
N LEU A 157 6.69 6.08 -4.42
CA LEU A 157 7.88 6.92 -4.60
C LEU A 157 8.43 7.32 -3.24
N ASP A 158 9.73 7.30 -3.08
CA ASP A 158 10.40 7.88 -1.91
C ASP A 158 11.76 8.45 -2.32
N ILE A 159 12.38 9.24 -1.44
CA ILE A 159 13.66 9.89 -1.69
C ILE A 159 14.77 9.28 -0.82
N MET A 160 15.86 8.88 -1.45
CA MET A 160 17.07 8.44 -0.76
C MET A 160 17.83 9.64 -0.17
N PRO A 161 18.64 9.43 0.87
CA PRO A 161 19.45 10.50 1.47
C PRO A 161 20.40 11.22 0.50
N ASN A 162 20.72 10.61 -0.62
CA ASN A 162 21.56 11.19 -1.69
C ASN A 162 20.75 11.98 -2.73
N GLY A 163 19.43 12.12 -2.57
CA GLY A 163 18.53 12.81 -3.49
C GLY A 163 18.06 11.96 -4.69
N THR A 164 18.45 10.69 -4.77
CA THR A 164 17.93 9.74 -5.77
C THR A 164 16.55 9.26 -5.33
N VAL A 165 15.65 9.06 -6.28
CA VAL A 165 14.29 8.55 -5.99
C VAL A 165 14.29 7.03 -5.98
N ILE A 166 13.56 6.44 -5.06
CA ILE A 166 13.16 5.03 -5.09
C ILE A 166 11.80 4.96 -5.78
N TRP A 167 11.65 4.05 -6.74
CA TRP A 167 10.38 3.79 -7.41
C TRP A 167 10.06 2.30 -7.38
N HIS A 168 8.90 1.94 -6.87
CA HIS A 168 8.44 0.57 -6.75
C HIS A 168 7.74 0.14 -8.03
N VAL A 169 8.15 -0.99 -8.59
CA VAL A 169 7.63 -1.52 -9.85
C VAL A 169 7.21 -2.98 -9.66
N GLY A 170 5.92 -3.22 -9.70
CA GLY A 170 5.35 -4.56 -9.53
C GLY A 170 5.60 -5.48 -10.71
N SER A 171 5.38 -6.78 -10.48
CA SER A 171 5.47 -7.83 -11.50
C SER A 171 4.31 -7.77 -12.50
N THR A 172 4.54 -8.27 -13.71
CA THR A 172 3.49 -8.34 -14.74
C THR A 172 2.54 -9.52 -14.56
N CYS A 173 2.90 -10.48 -13.74
CA CYS A 173 2.15 -11.73 -13.55
C CYS A 173 2.15 -12.18 -12.08
N ASN A 174 1.40 -13.24 -11.79
CA ASN A 174 1.43 -13.87 -10.47
C ASN A 174 2.76 -14.60 -10.20
N ILE A 175 3.18 -15.44 -11.17
CA ILE A 175 4.44 -16.21 -11.12
C ILE A 175 4.96 -16.33 -12.56
N CYS A 176 6.04 -15.66 -12.90
CA CYS A 176 6.73 -15.79 -14.18
C CYS A 176 8.13 -15.18 -14.12
N ASP A 177 8.95 -15.51 -15.09
CA ASP A 177 10.17 -14.75 -15.39
C ASP A 177 9.78 -13.45 -16.08
N GLU A 178 10.16 -12.32 -15.53
CA GLU A 178 9.90 -11.02 -16.15
C GLU A 178 10.75 -10.81 -17.40
N VAL A 179 10.15 -10.23 -18.44
CA VAL A 179 10.83 -9.89 -19.69
C VAL A 179 11.60 -8.57 -19.57
N ASP A 180 11.05 -7.64 -18.83
CA ASP A 180 11.67 -6.33 -18.55
C ASP A 180 12.22 -6.35 -17.12
N GLU A 181 13.52 -6.17 -16.96
CA GLU A 181 14.19 -6.21 -15.67
C GLU A 181 13.73 -5.12 -14.68
N ARG A 182 13.00 -4.12 -15.16
CA ARG A 182 12.41 -3.08 -14.31
C ARG A 182 11.20 -3.59 -13.53
N ASN A 183 10.56 -4.69 -13.98
CA ASN A 183 9.44 -5.30 -13.26
C ASN A 183 9.92 -6.15 -12.08
N ALA A 184 9.06 -6.34 -11.10
CA ALA A 184 9.34 -7.06 -9.86
C ALA A 184 10.60 -6.52 -9.14
N ALA A 185 10.72 -5.18 -9.05
CA ALA A 185 11.91 -4.50 -8.60
C ALA A 185 11.62 -3.19 -7.88
N LEU A 186 12.56 -2.77 -7.05
CA LEU A 186 12.72 -1.38 -6.65
C LEU A 186 13.77 -0.74 -7.55
N LEU A 187 13.47 0.43 -8.13
CA LEU A 187 14.38 1.16 -8.99
C LEU A 187 14.94 2.38 -8.24
N TRP A 188 16.22 2.69 -8.48
CA TRP A 188 16.71 4.04 -8.23
C TRP A 188 16.52 4.89 -9.48
N VAL A 189 16.09 6.14 -9.32
CA VAL A 189 15.79 7.05 -10.41
C VAL A 189 16.38 8.43 -10.14
N ASN A 190 17.09 8.97 -11.12
CA ASN A 190 17.43 10.39 -11.16
C ASN A 190 16.27 11.15 -11.80
N SER A 191 15.50 11.90 -11.01
CA SER A 191 14.30 12.61 -11.44
C SER A 191 14.56 13.73 -12.48
N ASN A 192 15.80 14.19 -12.61
CA ASN A 192 16.18 15.23 -13.56
C ASN A 192 16.55 14.68 -14.94
N THR A 193 17.19 13.51 -14.98
CA THR A 193 17.73 12.92 -16.22
C THR A 193 16.92 11.75 -16.73
N GLY A 194 16.13 11.09 -15.88
CA GLY A 194 15.47 9.82 -16.16
C GLY A 194 16.42 8.62 -16.14
N GLU A 195 17.69 8.82 -15.78
CA GLU A 195 18.62 7.72 -15.56
C GLU A 195 18.14 6.88 -14.39
N HIS A 196 18.12 5.57 -14.55
CA HIS A 196 17.61 4.65 -13.55
C HIS A 196 18.30 3.30 -13.65
N GLY A 197 18.12 2.48 -12.61
CA GLY A 197 18.59 1.09 -12.58
C GLY A 197 17.98 0.34 -11.41
N ILE A 198 18.29 -0.96 -11.34
CA ILE A 198 17.77 -1.84 -10.32
C ILE A 198 18.42 -1.54 -8.96
N LEU A 199 17.62 -1.27 -7.96
CA LEU A 199 18.04 -1.11 -6.57
C LEU A 199 17.87 -2.42 -5.78
N ALA A 200 16.76 -3.16 -6.07
CA ALA A 200 16.49 -4.50 -5.55
C ALA A 200 15.62 -5.25 -6.56
N SER A 201 15.76 -6.58 -6.63
CA SER A 201 15.02 -7.47 -7.52
C SER A 201 14.31 -8.57 -6.73
N GLY A 202 13.49 -9.38 -7.43
CA GLY A 202 12.75 -10.46 -6.80
C GLY A 202 11.65 -9.99 -5.85
N VAL A 203 11.11 -8.80 -6.09
CA VAL A 203 10.07 -8.13 -5.30
C VAL A 203 8.77 -8.15 -6.11
N ARG A 204 7.83 -9.04 -5.75
CA ARG A 204 6.65 -9.30 -6.59
C ARG A 204 5.72 -8.10 -6.74
N ASN A 205 5.26 -7.54 -5.62
CA ASN A 205 4.34 -6.40 -5.61
C ASN A 205 4.53 -5.57 -4.36
N SER A 206 5.64 -4.85 -4.31
CA SER A 206 5.87 -3.87 -3.26
C SER A 206 4.97 -2.67 -3.49
N PHE A 207 4.05 -2.47 -2.55
CA PHE A 207 3.08 -1.39 -2.66
C PHE A 207 3.61 -0.08 -2.08
N HIS A 208 4.34 -0.15 -0.97
CA HIS A 208 4.85 1.00 -0.24
C HIS A 208 6.15 0.70 0.50
N GLY A 209 6.93 1.73 0.76
CA GLY A 209 8.09 1.67 1.64
C GLY A 209 8.26 2.95 2.44
N ILE A 210 9.10 2.91 3.46
CA ILE A 210 9.32 4.02 4.37
C ILE A 210 10.70 3.94 5.04
N TRP A 211 11.29 5.09 5.33
CA TRP A 211 12.52 5.17 6.12
C TRP A 211 12.23 5.00 7.61
N VAL A 212 12.87 4.01 8.23
CA VAL A 212 12.84 3.78 9.67
C VAL A 212 14.19 4.19 10.27
N PRO A 213 14.22 5.05 11.32
CA PRO A 213 15.46 5.49 11.95
C PRO A 213 16.35 4.31 12.34
N ASP A 214 17.66 4.44 12.11
CA ASP A 214 18.70 3.43 12.44
C ASP A 214 18.54 2.05 11.75
N MET A 215 17.43 1.80 11.07
CA MET A 215 17.20 0.58 10.27
C MET A 215 17.57 0.78 8.80
N GLY A 216 17.01 1.81 8.18
CA GLY A 216 17.07 2.06 6.75
C GLY A 216 15.69 2.05 6.11
N TYR A 217 15.62 1.73 4.82
CA TYR A 217 14.39 1.68 4.06
C TYR A 217 13.70 0.33 4.23
N VAL A 218 12.47 0.35 4.68
CA VAL A 218 11.62 -0.83 4.89
C VAL A 218 10.48 -0.79 3.88
N PHE A 219 10.15 -1.92 3.26
CA PHE A 219 9.10 -1.96 2.25
C PHE A 219 8.22 -3.21 2.37
N SER A 220 6.95 -3.09 1.97
CA SER A 220 6.01 -4.20 1.90
C SER A 220 6.20 -4.99 0.60
N ASP A 221 5.92 -6.28 0.60
CA ASP A 221 5.82 -7.09 -0.61
C ASP A 221 4.68 -8.12 -0.47
N ASN A 222 3.76 -8.10 -1.43
CA ASN A 222 2.63 -9.02 -1.44
C ASN A 222 3.00 -10.32 -2.13
N GLY A 223 2.80 -11.41 -1.42
CA GLY A 223 3.08 -12.76 -1.88
C GLY A 223 2.21 -13.21 -3.06
N ARG A 224 2.59 -14.32 -3.69
CA ARG A 224 1.88 -14.88 -4.83
C ARG A 224 0.59 -15.57 -4.42
N ASP A 225 -0.35 -15.68 -5.37
CA ASP A 225 -1.71 -16.17 -5.15
C ASP A 225 -1.82 -17.69 -5.31
N TRP A 226 -2.85 -18.28 -4.68
CA TRP A 226 -3.34 -19.65 -4.92
C TRP A 226 -2.49 -20.77 -4.32
N GLU A 227 -1.60 -20.50 -3.38
CA GLU A 227 -0.71 -21.50 -2.76
C GLU A 227 -1.03 -21.84 -1.30
N GLY A 228 -2.29 -21.68 -0.89
CA GLY A 228 -2.76 -22.05 0.46
C GLY A 228 -2.24 -21.09 1.53
N ASN A 229 -1.37 -21.55 2.42
CA ASN A 229 -0.79 -20.74 3.51
C ASN A 229 0.62 -20.23 3.15
N HIS A 230 0.93 -20.08 1.87
CA HIS A 230 2.21 -19.60 1.38
C HIS A 230 2.02 -18.74 0.13
N PRO A 231 2.91 -17.76 -0.12
CA PRO A 231 3.81 -17.16 0.86
C PRO A 231 3.03 -16.25 1.82
N PRO A 232 3.62 -15.87 2.96
CA PRO A 232 3.07 -14.79 3.77
C PRO A 232 3.19 -13.46 3.03
N GLU A 233 2.47 -12.45 3.48
CA GLU A 233 2.78 -11.07 3.16
C GLU A 233 4.06 -10.67 3.89
N GLU A 234 4.89 -9.85 3.28
CA GLU A 234 6.24 -9.56 3.76
C GLU A 234 6.46 -8.07 4.02
N VAL A 235 7.29 -7.81 5.02
CA VAL A 235 7.98 -6.53 5.19
C VAL A 235 9.47 -6.79 5.13
N ASN A 236 10.14 -6.11 4.23
CA ASN A 236 11.53 -6.33 3.89
C ASN A 236 12.40 -5.11 4.24
N LEU A 237 13.64 -5.34 4.61
CA LEU A 237 14.66 -4.29 4.77
C LEU A 237 15.47 -4.18 3.48
N LEU A 238 15.52 -2.99 2.88
CA LEU A 238 16.25 -2.76 1.64
C LEU A 238 17.76 -2.95 1.82
N ILE A 239 18.28 -3.88 1.05
CA ILE A 239 19.73 -4.09 0.83
C ILE A 239 20.00 -3.83 -0.66
N ALA A 240 20.75 -2.79 -0.96
CA ALA A 240 21.01 -2.42 -2.35
C ALA A 240 21.69 -3.57 -3.13
N GLY A 241 21.12 -3.89 -4.29
CA GLY A 241 21.52 -5.03 -5.11
C GLY A 241 21.00 -6.39 -4.61
N GLY A 242 20.12 -6.40 -3.60
CA GLY A 242 19.52 -7.61 -3.05
C GLY A 242 18.46 -8.22 -3.98
N ASP A 243 18.34 -9.55 -3.88
CA ASP A 243 17.28 -10.34 -4.50
C ASP A 243 16.41 -10.90 -3.38
N TYR A 244 15.07 -10.68 -3.48
CA TYR A 244 14.09 -11.05 -2.45
C TYR A 244 13.32 -12.33 -2.78
N GLY A 245 13.72 -13.04 -3.85
CA GLY A 245 13.39 -14.44 -4.08
C GLY A 245 12.22 -14.71 -5.02
N TRP A 246 11.33 -13.75 -5.32
CA TRP A 246 10.31 -13.97 -6.32
C TRP A 246 10.95 -14.06 -7.73
N PRO A 247 10.56 -14.98 -8.62
CA PRO A 247 9.44 -15.93 -8.54
C PRO A 247 9.80 -17.32 -8.00
N ASP A 248 11.01 -17.52 -7.47
CA ASP A 248 11.57 -18.82 -7.10
C ASP A 248 11.19 -19.26 -5.67
N ASP A 249 10.58 -18.37 -4.86
CA ASP A 249 10.05 -18.72 -3.55
C ASP A 249 8.94 -19.79 -3.67
N SER A 250 8.86 -20.69 -2.71
CA SER A 250 7.89 -21.80 -2.71
C SER A 250 7.63 -22.30 -1.29
N PRO A 251 6.56 -23.08 -1.06
CA PRO A 251 6.31 -23.67 0.27
C PRO A 251 7.47 -24.49 0.81
N GLU A 252 8.26 -25.14 -0.07
CA GLU A 252 9.43 -25.92 0.29
C GLU A 252 10.68 -25.04 0.46
N HIS A 253 10.73 -23.91 -0.19
CA HIS A 253 11.84 -22.96 -0.18
C HIS A 253 11.30 -21.52 -0.05
N PRO A 254 10.77 -21.13 1.13
CA PRO A 254 10.17 -19.80 1.32
C PRO A 254 11.18 -18.65 1.18
N VAL A 255 12.47 -18.93 1.43
CA VAL A 255 13.59 -18.03 1.14
C VAL A 255 14.58 -18.84 0.31
N PRO A 256 14.61 -18.69 -1.03
CA PRO A 256 15.55 -19.39 -1.89
C PRO A 256 17.00 -19.13 -1.52
N GLU A 257 17.89 -20.09 -1.82
CA GLU A 257 19.32 -19.96 -1.48
C GLU A 257 19.94 -18.74 -2.20
N GLY A 258 20.57 -17.88 -1.43
CA GLY A 258 21.23 -16.66 -1.93
C GLY A 258 20.32 -15.43 -1.98
N THR A 259 19.06 -15.56 -1.60
CA THR A 259 18.12 -14.44 -1.51
C THR A 259 17.98 -13.89 -0.09
N ILE A 260 17.29 -12.75 0.03
CA ILE A 260 17.07 -12.04 1.30
C ILE A 260 15.66 -12.36 1.77
N GLY A 261 15.51 -12.86 2.97
CA GLY A 261 14.20 -13.08 3.59
C GLY A 261 13.64 -11.84 4.30
N PRO A 262 12.35 -11.85 4.62
CA PRO A 262 11.67 -10.75 5.28
C PRO A 262 12.14 -10.52 6.73
N ILE A 263 11.95 -9.30 7.21
CA ILE A 263 12.15 -8.94 8.64
C ILE A 263 10.84 -8.99 9.44
N ALA A 264 9.70 -8.97 8.77
CA ALA A 264 8.39 -9.23 9.35
C ALA A 264 7.49 -9.93 8.33
N THR A 265 6.52 -10.71 8.81
CA THR A 265 5.55 -11.40 7.96
C THR A 265 4.15 -11.26 8.52
N TRP A 266 3.15 -11.36 7.64
CA TRP A 266 1.75 -11.37 8.02
C TRP A 266 0.99 -12.49 7.30
N THR A 267 -0.31 -12.61 7.64
CA THR A 267 -1.20 -13.63 7.10
C THR A 267 -1.15 -13.69 5.58
N PRO A 268 -0.91 -14.86 4.97
CA PRO A 268 -0.89 -15.02 3.51
C PRO A 268 -2.16 -14.52 2.84
N HIS A 269 -2.01 -13.94 1.65
CA HIS A 269 -3.12 -13.49 0.79
C HIS A 269 -3.99 -12.39 1.39
N SER A 270 -3.48 -11.64 2.34
CA SER A 270 -4.21 -10.55 3.01
C SER A 270 -3.90 -9.16 2.44
N SER A 271 -2.90 -9.04 1.56
CA SER A 271 -2.46 -7.80 0.91
C SER A 271 -2.02 -6.73 1.92
N LEU A 272 -0.85 -6.93 2.52
CA LEU A 272 -0.19 -5.93 3.37
C LEU A 272 0.45 -4.86 2.47
N ASN A 273 -0.04 -3.63 2.54
CA ASN A 273 0.26 -2.62 1.53
C ASN A 273 1.03 -1.40 2.06
N ASN A 274 0.33 -0.36 2.48
CA ASN A 274 0.97 0.90 2.86
C ASN A 274 1.49 0.87 4.30
N LEU A 275 2.60 1.56 4.51
CA LEU A 275 3.33 1.63 5.77
C LEU A 275 3.34 3.07 6.28
N ALA A 276 3.16 3.27 7.58
CA ALA A 276 3.29 4.57 8.25
C ALA A 276 4.17 4.42 9.49
N LEU A 277 5.29 5.14 9.52
CA LEU A 277 6.18 5.17 10.69
C LEU A 277 5.50 5.94 11.83
N ARG A 278 5.50 5.34 13.02
CA ARG A 278 5.03 6.03 14.22
C ARG A 278 5.90 7.27 14.50
N PRO A 279 5.32 8.48 14.56
CA PRO A 279 6.09 9.68 14.87
C PRO A 279 6.70 9.64 16.29
N PRO A 280 7.83 10.30 16.51
CA PRO A 280 8.36 10.51 17.86
C PRO A 280 7.29 11.17 18.76
N ASP A 281 7.27 10.79 20.04
CA ASP A 281 6.33 11.33 21.05
C ASP A 281 4.83 11.12 20.74
N SER A 282 4.50 10.33 19.73
CA SER A 282 3.12 9.95 19.40
C SER A 282 2.45 9.22 20.59
N PRO A 283 1.14 9.46 20.87
CA PRO A 283 0.38 8.69 21.85
C PRO A 283 0.06 7.26 21.40
N PHE A 284 0.28 6.95 20.12
CA PHE A 284 0.08 5.62 19.59
C PHE A 284 1.10 4.63 20.18
N PRO A 285 0.70 3.36 20.42
CA PRO A 285 1.60 2.33 20.96
C PRO A 285 2.86 2.13 20.12
N GLY A 286 3.97 1.78 20.79
CA GLY A 286 5.25 1.49 20.13
C GLY A 286 6.32 2.54 20.40
N ASP A 287 7.38 2.50 19.60
CA ASP A 287 8.55 3.40 19.68
C ASP A 287 8.95 3.93 18.28
N ASN A 288 10.18 4.45 18.15
CA ASN A 288 10.69 5.00 16.89
C ASN A 288 10.94 3.96 15.80
N HIS A 289 10.83 2.68 16.11
CA HIS A 289 10.95 1.57 15.17
C HIS A 289 9.61 0.85 14.92
N THR A 290 8.50 1.47 15.34
CA THR A 290 7.16 0.93 15.14
C THR A 290 6.57 1.47 13.85
N VAL A 291 6.07 0.55 13.02
CA VAL A 291 5.38 0.85 11.76
C VAL A 291 3.94 0.34 11.84
N TYR A 292 3.00 1.15 11.39
CA TYR A 292 1.62 0.75 11.15
C TYR A 292 1.44 0.42 9.69
N ALA A 293 0.76 -0.69 9.38
CA ALA A 293 0.56 -1.14 8.01
C ALA A 293 -0.90 -1.44 7.74
N THR A 294 -1.41 -1.04 6.58
CA THR A 294 -2.73 -1.44 6.11
C THR A 294 -2.67 -2.83 5.50
N VAL A 295 -3.66 -3.63 5.83
CA VAL A 295 -3.91 -4.96 5.28
C VAL A 295 -5.26 -4.93 4.59
N PHE A 296 -5.22 -4.80 3.27
CA PHE A 296 -6.37 -4.49 2.42
C PHE A 296 -7.49 -5.54 2.51
N GLY A 297 -7.12 -6.81 2.48
CA GLY A 297 -8.02 -7.94 2.46
C GLY A 297 -7.83 -8.85 1.26
N SER A 298 -8.27 -10.09 1.41
CA SER A 298 -8.02 -11.14 0.44
C SER A 298 -8.99 -11.13 -0.73
N TRP A 299 -8.46 -11.36 -1.94
CA TRP A 299 -9.24 -11.58 -3.17
C TRP A 299 -9.43 -13.07 -3.49
N ASN A 300 -8.58 -13.95 -2.95
CA ASN A 300 -8.40 -15.34 -3.36
C ASN A 300 -8.44 -16.34 -2.20
N ALA A 301 -8.76 -15.92 -0.99
CA ALA A 301 -8.94 -16.80 0.16
C ALA A 301 -10.39 -17.31 0.25
N ILE A 302 -10.58 -18.60 0.60
CA ILE A 302 -11.91 -19.19 0.84
C ILE A 302 -12.58 -18.55 2.05
N ILE A 303 -11.78 -18.27 3.08
CA ILE A 303 -12.18 -17.49 4.26
C ILE A 303 -11.46 -16.15 4.11
N PRO A 304 -12.18 -15.04 4.03
CA PRO A 304 -11.55 -13.72 3.94
C PRO A 304 -10.59 -13.47 5.10
N VAL A 305 -9.45 -12.85 4.81
CA VAL A 305 -8.41 -12.45 5.76
C VAL A 305 -8.00 -11.01 5.46
N GLY A 306 -7.35 -10.34 6.41
CA GLY A 306 -7.01 -8.93 6.30
C GLY A 306 -8.16 -8.02 6.74
N HIS A 307 -8.37 -6.89 6.07
CA HIS A 307 -9.33 -5.85 6.46
C HIS A 307 -8.98 -5.20 7.80
N GLU A 308 -7.69 -4.86 7.97
CA GLU A 308 -7.15 -4.46 9.26
C GLU A 308 -5.98 -3.47 9.11
N ILE A 309 -5.62 -2.84 10.20
CA ILE A 309 -4.34 -2.14 10.36
C ILE A 309 -3.55 -2.92 11.40
N VAL A 310 -2.33 -3.29 11.03
CA VAL A 310 -1.42 -3.99 11.94
C VAL A 310 -0.33 -3.05 12.43
N ARG A 311 0.13 -3.29 13.67
CA ARG A 311 1.30 -2.67 14.26
C ARG A 311 2.47 -3.65 14.19
N ILE A 312 3.61 -3.19 13.73
CA ILE A 312 4.85 -3.95 13.59
C ILE A 312 5.92 -3.26 14.43
N ASP A 313 6.33 -3.88 15.51
CA ASP A 313 7.36 -3.39 16.42
C ASP A 313 8.70 -4.06 16.08
N PHE A 314 9.69 -3.30 15.63
CA PHE A 314 11.03 -3.81 15.32
C PHE A 314 11.96 -3.64 16.51
N THR A 315 12.77 -4.67 16.77
CA THR A 315 13.78 -4.66 17.83
C THR A 315 15.12 -5.15 17.30
N VAL A 316 16.21 -4.55 17.77
CA VAL A 316 17.56 -4.98 17.38
C VAL A 316 17.81 -6.43 17.81
N ASN A 317 18.19 -7.28 16.86
CA ASN A 317 18.57 -8.66 17.12
C ASN A 317 19.77 -9.07 16.25
N THR A 318 20.96 -8.96 16.81
CA THR A 318 22.21 -9.28 16.11
C THR A 318 22.42 -10.77 15.80
N SER A 319 21.49 -11.63 16.22
CA SER A 319 21.52 -13.07 15.88
C SER A 319 20.84 -13.35 14.53
N ILE A 320 20.15 -12.37 13.95
CA ILE A 320 19.48 -12.45 12.65
C ILE A 320 20.34 -11.74 11.59
N PRO A 321 20.42 -12.24 10.36
CA PRO A 321 21.26 -11.65 9.32
C PRO A 321 21.02 -10.17 9.07
N GLN A 322 19.76 -9.72 9.07
CA GLN A 322 19.39 -8.32 8.86
C GLN A 322 19.50 -7.47 10.13
N GLY A 323 19.76 -8.08 11.30
CA GLY A 323 19.93 -7.39 12.58
C GLY A 323 18.65 -6.97 13.29
N TRP A 324 17.46 -7.31 12.77
CA TRP A 324 16.17 -6.88 13.29
C TRP A 324 15.18 -8.04 13.44
N ALA A 325 14.55 -8.15 14.59
CA ALA A 325 13.38 -8.99 14.84
C ALA A 325 12.12 -8.13 14.87
N SER A 326 10.96 -8.73 14.66
CA SER A 326 9.68 -8.04 14.71
C SER A 326 8.67 -8.78 15.57
N GLU A 327 7.73 -8.01 16.12
CA GLU A 327 6.47 -8.49 16.69
C GLU A 327 5.34 -7.76 15.97
N THR A 328 4.36 -8.51 15.44
CA THR A 328 3.23 -7.94 14.69
C THR A 328 1.93 -8.25 15.40
N SER A 329 1.08 -7.24 15.55
CA SER A 329 -0.24 -7.35 16.20
C SER A 329 -1.29 -6.55 15.45
N VAL A 330 -2.55 -6.95 15.56
CA VAL A 330 -3.68 -6.18 15.02
C VAL A 330 -3.88 -4.93 15.88
N PHE A 331 -3.99 -3.77 15.25
CA PHE A 331 -4.29 -2.48 15.88
C PHE A 331 -5.74 -2.05 15.62
N ALA A 332 -6.24 -2.25 14.40
CA ALA A 332 -7.64 -2.04 14.06
C ALA A 332 -8.11 -3.17 13.13
N SER A 333 -9.38 -3.58 13.24
CA SER A 333 -9.97 -4.69 12.49
C SER A 333 -11.36 -4.34 11.94
N ASP A 334 -11.91 -5.26 11.13
CA ASP A 334 -13.21 -5.14 10.48
C ASP A 334 -13.34 -3.88 9.60
N LEU A 335 -12.23 -3.42 9.05
CA LEU A 335 -12.18 -2.32 8.08
C LEU A 335 -12.63 -2.80 6.71
N THR A 336 -13.16 -1.92 5.85
CA THR A 336 -13.68 -2.36 4.54
C THR A 336 -12.57 -2.76 3.58
N ALA A 337 -11.69 -1.84 3.23
CA ALA A 337 -10.54 -2.08 2.34
C ALA A 337 -9.49 -0.98 2.55
N PRO A 338 -8.81 -0.97 3.71
CA PRO A 338 -7.85 0.07 4.04
C PRO A 338 -6.65 -0.04 3.09
N LEU A 339 -6.32 1.04 2.39
CA LEU A 339 -5.20 1.02 1.46
C LEU A 339 -4.16 2.08 1.83
N PRO A 340 -4.33 3.40 1.58
CA PRO A 340 -3.34 4.36 2.01
C PRO A 340 -3.48 4.66 3.52
N ILE A 341 -2.35 4.92 4.16
CA ILE A 341 -2.26 5.26 5.57
C ILE A 341 -1.17 6.31 5.78
N ALA A 342 -1.42 7.29 6.62
CA ALA A 342 -0.43 8.32 6.96
C ALA A 342 -0.68 8.88 8.36
N PHE A 343 0.36 9.05 9.15
CA PHE A 343 0.28 9.86 10.36
C PHE A 343 0.17 11.34 10.00
N HIS A 344 -0.70 12.05 10.71
CA HIS A 344 -0.68 13.51 10.72
C HIS A 344 0.68 14.02 11.20
N PRO A 345 1.23 15.13 10.66
CA PRO A 345 2.53 15.66 11.09
C PRO A 345 2.65 15.97 12.59
N GLY A 346 1.53 16.22 13.28
CA GLY A 346 1.47 16.35 14.73
C GLY A 346 1.71 15.06 15.51
N GLY A 347 1.60 13.91 14.86
CA GLY A 347 1.86 12.60 15.44
C GLY A 347 0.76 12.02 16.32
N ASP A 348 -0.33 12.72 16.52
CA ASP A 348 -1.43 12.37 17.42
C ASP A 348 -2.67 11.80 16.71
N HIS A 349 -2.64 11.71 15.39
CA HIS A 349 -3.71 11.18 14.56
C HIS A 349 -3.15 10.31 13.44
N LEU A 350 -3.81 9.18 13.17
CA LEU A 350 -3.49 8.27 12.07
C LEU A 350 -4.65 8.25 11.08
N PHE A 351 -4.39 8.66 9.84
CA PHE A 351 -5.37 8.66 8.77
C PHE A 351 -5.21 7.43 7.91
N TYR A 352 -6.32 6.85 7.49
CA TYR A 352 -6.36 5.84 6.45
C TYR A 352 -7.58 6.06 5.55
N ALA A 353 -7.52 5.56 4.33
CA ALA A 353 -8.68 5.59 3.46
C ALA A 353 -9.05 4.19 2.95
N ASN A 354 -10.35 3.92 2.86
CA ASN A 354 -10.86 2.76 2.17
C ASN A 354 -10.77 2.98 0.66
N PHE A 355 -10.17 2.04 -0.06
CA PHE A 355 -10.08 2.07 -1.52
C PHE A 355 -11.44 1.80 -2.19
N LEU A 356 -12.29 1.02 -1.52
CA LEU A 356 -13.66 0.71 -1.96
C LEU A 356 -14.67 1.70 -1.36
N ASP A 357 -15.94 1.57 -1.73
CA ASP A 357 -17.05 2.38 -1.21
C ASP A 357 -16.89 3.90 -1.46
N ASP A 358 -16.53 4.24 -2.71
CA ASP A 358 -16.34 5.63 -3.16
C ASP A 358 -15.20 6.37 -2.42
N GLY A 359 -14.30 5.64 -1.77
CA GLY A 359 -13.14 6.19 -1.11
C GLY A 359 -13.46 7.04 0.11
N THR A 360 -13.62 6.43 1.26
CA THR A 360 -13.86 7.12 2.53
C THR A 360 -12.57 7.28 3.32
N LEU A 361 -12.29 8.51 3.76
CA LEU A 361 -11.18 8.85 4.65
C LEU A 361 -11.65 8.74 6.10
N TYR A 362 -10.85 8.07 6.91
CA TYR A 362 -11.03 7.92 8.34
C TYR A 362 -9.84 8.47 9.10
N VAL A 363 -10.08 8.84 10.36
CA VAL A 363 -9.03 9.20 11.31
C VAL A 363 -9.15 8.31 12.56
N ILE A 364 -8.02 7.83 13.05
CA ILE A 364 -7.89 7.18 14.34
C ILE A 364 -7.25 8.18 15.31
N SER A 365 -7.91 8.39 16.44
CA SER A 365 -7.51 9.39 17.44
C SER A 365 -7.48 8.76 18.84
N PRO A 366 -6.58 9.19 19.74
CA PRO A 366 -6.66 8.84 21.15
C PRO A 366 -7.91 9.45 21.79
N ILE A 367 -8.50 8.72 22.76
CA ILE A 367 -9.69 9.15 23.54
C ILE A 367 -9.30 10.15 24.63
#